data_7d86c5e7d2330fe93eaf6db0abd40640
#
_entry.id   7d86c5e7d2330fe93eaf6db0abd40640
#
_cell.length_a   1.000
_cell.length_b   1.000
_cell.length_c   1.000
_cell.angle_alpha   90.00
_cell.angle_beta   90.00
_cell.angle_gamma   90.00
#
_symmetry.space_group_name_H-M   'P 1'
#
loop_
_entity.id
_entity.type
_entity.pdbx_description
1 polymer ?
#
loop_
_entity_poly.entity_id
_entity_poly.type
_entity_poly.pdbx_seq_one_letter_code
_entity_poly.pdbx_strand_id
1 'polypeptide(L)'
;MAPLELQAALGELLGDARLVVSELPECPLKLWLIDADNMDRAFSPEETRRILEEPPYWSFCWASGLAMARYLAERPEWVAGKRVLDFGAGSGIAGIAAAKAGALEVVACDLDPLALAASRANAGLNGVTLNYSSDFFAEDDRFDLILVADVLYDRANLPLLDQFLSRGPVSYTHLTLPTICS
;
A
#
# COMPACT_ATOMS: atom_id res chain seq x y z
N MET A 1 5.87 -15.53 12.46
CA MET A 1 4.86 -15.13 13.45
C MET A 1 4.36 -13.76 13.05
N ALA A 2 3.04 -13.54 13.02
CA ALA A 2 2.46 -12.26 12.62
C ALA A 2 2.99 -11.10 13.50
N PRO A 3 3.15 -9.88 12.95
CA PRO A 3 3.52 -8.71 13.72
C PRO A 3 2.49 -8.45 14.83
N LEU A 4 2.93 -8.42 16.08
CA LEU A 4 2.03 -8.37 17.25
C LEU A 4 1.13 -7.14 17.25
N GLU A 5 1.67 -5.97 16.91
CA GLU A 5 0.93 -4.71 16.83
C GLU A 5 -0.21 -4.79 15.82
N LEU A 6 0.08 -5.25 14.61
CA LEU A 6 -0.90 -5.37 13.53
C LEU A 6 -1.96 -6.43 13.83
N GLN A 7 -1.54 -7.55 14.42
CA GLN A 7 -2.47 -8.61 14.83
C GLN A 7 -3.41 -8.14 15.94
N ALA A 8 -2.91 -7.35 16.90
CA ALA A 8 -3.72 -6.77 17.97
C ALA A 8 -4.74 -5.77 17.40
N ALA A 9 -4.30 -4.83 16.56
CA ALA A 9 -5.18 -3.85 15.92
C ALA A 9 -6.29 -4.52 15.10
N LEU A 10 -5.94 -5.57 14.31
CA LEU A 10 -6.93 -6.32 13.54
C LEU A 10 -7.93 -7.04 14.46
N GLY A 11 -7.47 -7.62 15.57
CA GLY A 11 -8.31 -8.28 16.55
C GLY A 11 -9.29 -7.33 17.28
N GLU A 12 -8.90 -6.08 17.49
CA GLU A 12 -9.80 -5.05 18.06
C GLU A 12 -10.94 -4.69 17.09
N LEU A 13 -10.68 -4.72 15.78
CA LEU A 13 -11.69 -4.45 14.75
C LEU A 13 -12.62 -5.64 14.49
N LEU A 14 -12.04 -6.82 14.34
CA LEU A 14 -12.69 -8.01 13.79
C LEU A 14 -12.61 -9.25 14.70
N GLY A 15 -12.31 -9.08 15.98
CA GLY A 15 -12.34 -10.14 16.97
C GLY A 15 -11.36 -11.28 16.69
N ASP A 16 -11.77 -12.28 15.94
CA ASP A 16 -11.02 -13.50 15.65
C ASP A 16 -10.19 -13.44 14.35
N ALA A 17 -10.19 -12.30 13.66
CA ALA A 17 -9.43 -12.14 12.43
C ALA A 17 -7.93 -12.30 12.66
N ARG A 18 -7.26 -12.90 11.67
CA ARG A 18 -5.84 -13.23 11.73
C ARG A 18 -5.10 -12.67 10.54
N LEU A 19 -3.85 -12.29 10.76
CA LEU A 19 -2.90 -11.99 9.71
C LEU A 19 -2.14 -13.26 9.34
N VAL A 20 -2.10 -13.55 8.05
CA VAL A 20 -1.35 -14.66 7.46
C VAL A 20 -0.40 -14.16 6.38
N VAL A 21 0.68 -14.89 6.14
CA VAL A 21 1.54 -14.63 4.99
C VAL A 21 0.83 -15.13 3.74
N SER A 22 0.50 -14.22 2.85
CA SER A 22 -0.18 -14.52 1.59
C SER A 22 0.79 -14.40 0.42
N GLU A 23 0.80 -15.40 -0.45
CA GLU A 23 1.43 -15.36 -1.76
C GLU A 23 0.48 -14.67 -2.73
N LEU A 24 1.05 -13.81 -3.58
CA LEU A 24 0.25 -13.02 -4.51
C LEU A 24 0.24 -13.68 -5.89
N PRO A 25 -0.91 -13.71 -6.59
CA PRO A 25 -0.99 -14.31 -7.90
C PRO A 25 -0.09 -13.57 -8.89
N GLU A 26 0.75 -14.32 -9.62
CA GLU A 26 1.67 -13.79 -10.64
C GLU A 26 2.58 -12.64 -10.14
N CYS A 27 2.91 -12.65 -8.85
CA CYS A 27 3.77 -11.65 -8.22
C CYS A 27 4.66 -12.35 -7.18
N PRO A 28 6.00 -12.18 -7.25
CA PRO A 28 6.92 -12.91 -6.36
C PRO A 28 6.98 -12.35 -4.93
N LEU A 29 6.11 -11.40 -4.61
CA LEU A 29 6.04 -10.80 -3.28
C LEU A 29 5.12 -11.58 -2.36
N LYS A 30 5.40 -11.49 -1.05
CA LYS A 30 4.56 -12.03 0.02
C LYS A 30 4.17 -10.89 0.94
N LEU A 31 2.93 -10.89 1.41
CA LEU A 31 2.42 -9.88 2.33
C LEU A 31 1.75 -10.52 3.54
N TRP A 32 1.84 -9.86 4.68
CA TRP A 32 0.94 -10.06 5.80
C TRP A 32 -0.40 -9.45 5.47
N LEU A 33 -1.39 -10.29 5.20
CA LEU A 33 -2.76 -9.88 4.89
C LEU A 33 -3.74 -10.56 5.83
N ILE A 34 -4.94 -10.01 5.91
CA ILE A 34 -6.04 -10.68 6.60
C ILE A 34 -6.31 -12.05 5.96
N ASP A 35 -6.53 -13.05 6.79
CA ASP A 35 -6.91 -14.38 6.32
C ASP A 35 -8.29 -14.33 5.68
N ALA A 36 -8.38 -14.73 4.40
CA ALA A 36 -9.62 -14.72 3.64
C ALA A 36 -10.72 -15.55 4.31
N ASP A 37 -10.35 -16.63 4.98
CA ASP A 37 -11.31 -17.49 5.70
C ASP A 37 -12.03 -16.74 6.83
N ASN A 38 -11.42 -15.71 7.41
CA ASN A 38 -12.04 -14.86 8.40
C ASN A 38 -13.06 -13.88 7.83
N MET A 39 -13.03 -13.65 6.52
CA MET A 39 -13.92 -12.71 5.83
C MET A 39 -15.20 -13.39 5.31
N ASP A 40 -15.21 -14.72 5.23
CA ASP A 40 -16.36 -15.51 4.74
C ASP A 40 -17.36 -15.81 5.87
N ARG A 41 -17.75 -14.76 6.61
CA ARG A 41 -18.77 -14.83 7.67
C ARG A 41 -19.57 -13.53 7.76
N ALA A 42 -20.73 -13.61 8.37
CA ALA A 42 -21.49 -12.41 8.72
C ALA A 42 -20.78 -11.65 9.84
N PHE A 43 -20.58 -10.34 9.64
CA PHE A 43 -20.10 -9.46 10.69
C PHE A 43 -21.23 -9.08 11.64
N SER A 44 -20.91 -8.95 12.91
CA SER A 44 -21.83 -8.36 13.87
C SER A 44 -22.05 -6.86 13.56
N PRO A 45 -23.17 -6.26 14.03
CA PRO A 45 -23.40 -4.83 13.86
C PRO A 45 -22.26 -3.97 14.43
N GLU A 46 -21.65 -4.41 15.51
CA GLU A 46 -20.54 -3.71 16.16
C GLU A 46 -19.25 -3.80 15.34
N GLU A 47 -18.92 -4.95 14.77
CA GLU A 47 -17.79 -5.12 13.85
C GLU A 47 -17.99 -4.27 12.59
N THR A 48 -19.20 -4.31 12.02
CA THR A 48 -19.56 -3.51 10.85
C THR A 48 -19.35 -2.02 11.13
N ARG A 49 -19.80 -1.53 12.28
CA ARG A 49 -19.62 -0.13 12.67
C ARG A 49 -18.13 0.23 12.76
N ARG A 50 -17.31 -0.59 13.44
CA ARG A 50 -15.86 -0.35 13.58
C ARG A 50 -15.14 -0.34 12.23
N ILE A 51 -15.44 -1.31 11.35
CA ILE A 51 -14.86 -1.37 10.01
C ILE A 51 -15.22 -0.13 9.18
N LEU A 52 -16.44 0.40 9.32
CA LEU A 52 -16.86 1.60 8.59
C LEU A 52 -16.22 2.87 9.15
N GLU A 53 -15.95 2.92 10.45
CA GLU A 53 -15.27 4.04 11.10
C GLU A 53 -13.77 4.05 10.83
N GLU A 54 -13.12 2.88 10.89
CA GLU A 54 -11.67 2.71 10.70
C GLU A 54 -11.37 1.48 9.83
N PRO A 55 -11.53 1.58 8.50
CA PRO A 55 -11.30 0.45 7.63
C PRO A 55 -9.83 0.02 7.64
N PRO A 56 -9.50 -1.25 7.88
CA PRO A 56 -8.12 -1.72 7.93
C PRO A 56 -7.54 -1.91 6.52
N TYR A 57 -7.45 -0.83 5.72
CA TYR A 57 -6.98 -0.86 4.32
C TYR A 57 -5.61 -1.51 4.17
N TRP A 58 -4.76 -1.36 5.17
CA TRP A 58 -3.41 -1.92 5.21
C TRP A 58 -3.37 -3.46 5.27
N SER A 59 -4.48 -4.09 5.66
CA SER A 59 -4.56 -5.55 5.79
C SER A 59 -4.96 -6.26 4.48
N PHE A 60 -5.12 -5.52 3.39
CA PHE A 60 -5.50 -6.04 2.07
C PHE A 60 -4.42 -5.78 1.02
N CYS A 61 -4.44 -6.62 -0.03
CA CYS A 61 -3.73 -6.35 -1.27
C CYS A 61 -4.73 -5.82 -2.30
N TRP A 62 -4.71 -4.52 -2.52
CA TRP A 62 -5.61 -3.88 -3.47
C TRP A 62 -5.18 -4.12 -4.92
N ALA A 63 -6.16 -4.18 -5.84
CA ALA A 63 -5.93 -4.60 -7.21
C ALA A 63 -4.96 -3.68 -7.98
N SER A 64 -5.01 -2.36 -7.77
CA SER A 64 -4.10 -1.43 -8.44
C SER A 64 -2.68 -1.53 -7.89
N GLY A 65 -2.51 -1.76 -6.59
CA GLY A 65 -1.21 -2.02 -5.99
C GLY A 65 -0.56 -3.30 -6.52
N LEU A 66 -1.35 -4.39 -6.65
CA LEU A 66 -0.89 -5.63 -7.25
C LEU A 66 -0.52 -5.46 -8.73
N ALA A 67 -1.35 -4.76 -9.50
CA ALA A 67 -1.07 -4.49 -10.91
C ALA A 67 0.21 -3.65 -11.08
N MET A 68 0.40 -2.64 -10.22
CA MET A 68 1.62 -1.83 -10.21
C MET A 68 2.85 -2.67 -9.86
N ALA A 69 2.76 -3.55 -8.87
CA ALA A 69 3.86 -4.43 -8.49
C ALA A 69 4.29 -5.36 -9.63
N ARG A 70 3.34 -5.94 -10.36
CA ARG A 70 3.60 -6.75 -11.54
C ARG A 70 4.25 -5.93 -12.65
N TYR A 71 3.71 -4.74 -12.91
CA TYR A 71 4.24 -3.85 -13.94
C TYR A 71 5.69 -3.45 -13.66
N LEU A 72 6.03 -3.10 -12.42
CA LEU A 72 7.39 -2.74 -12.03
C LEU A 72 8.36 -3.93 -12.09
N ALA A 73 7.87 -5.15 -11.81
CA ALA A 73 8.68 -6.36 -11.97
C ALA A 73 9.03 -6.64 -13.44
N GLU A 74 8.11 -6.37 -14.37
CA GLU A 74 8.32 -6.51 -15.82
C GLU A 74 9.11 -5.34 -16.43
N ARG A 75 9.05 -4.17 -15.82
CA ARG A 75 9.59 -2.90 -16.32
C ARG A 75 10.41 -2.17 -15.26
N PRO A 76 11.52 -2.78 -14.79
CA PRO A 76 12.34 -2.21 -13.72
C PRO A 76 12.95 -0.86 -14.08
N GLU A 77 13.11 -0.55 -15.38
CA GLU A 77 13.63 0.72 -15.87
C GLU A 77 12.83 1.95 -15.42
N TRP A 78 11.57 1.76 -15.00
CA TRP A 78 10.77 2.86 -14.48
C TRP A 78 11.25 3.35 -13.12
N VAL A 79 11.84 2.47 -12.31
CA VAL A 79 12.23 2.77 -10.93
C VAL A 79 13.73 2.58 -10.66
N ALA A 80 14.43 1.81 -11.46
CA ALA A 80 15.83 1.49 -11.24
C ALA A 80 16.70 2.76 -11.12
N GLY A 81 17.43 2.87 -10.02
CA GLY A 81 18.30 4.00 -9.70
C GLY A 81 17.58 5.29 -9.33
N LYS A 82 16.27 5.28 -9.15
CA LYS A 82 15.44 6.45 -8.85
C LYS A 82 15.06 6.53 -7.37
N ARG A 83 14.81 7.76 -6.91
CA ARG A 83 14.13 8.04 -5.64
C ARG A 83 12.63 7.99 -5.88
N VAL A 84 11.95 7.09 -5.19
CA VAL A 84 10.54 6.77 -5.40
C VAL A 84 9.74 7.07 -4.14
N LEU A 85 8.60 7.73 -4.29
CA LEU A 85 7.59 7.87 -3.25
C LEU A 85 6.45 6.89 -3.54
N ASP A 86 6.08 6.08 -2.57
CA ASP A 86 4.85 5.28 -2.55
C ASP A 86 3.82 6.01 -1.69
N PHE A 87 2.90 6.72 -2.35
CA PHE A 87 1.91 7.57 -1.69
C PHE A 87 0.61 6.80 -1.41
N GLY A 88 0.18 6.80 -0.16
CA GLY A 88 -0.91 5.95 0.32
C GLY A 88 -0.47 4.50 0.35
N ALA A 89 0.67 4.23 0.98
CA ALA A 89 1.39 2.96 0.86
C ALA A 89 0.57 1.74 1.31
N GLY A 90 -0.32 1.88 2.28
CA GLY A 90 -1.17 0.80 2.78
C GLY A 90 -0.34 -0.42 3.20
N SER A 91 -0.51 -1.54 2.49
CA SER A 91 0.30 -2.76 2.69
C SER A 91 1.76 -2.61 2.24
N GLY A 92 2.11 -1.53 1.52
CA GLY A 92 3.44 -1.26 1.01
C GLY A 92 3.82 -1.99 -0.28
N ILE A 93 2.86 -2.64 -0.93
CA ILE A 93 3.15 -3.51 -2.08
C ILE A 93 3.87 -2.79 -3.23
N ALA A 94 3.46 -1.55 -3.55
CA ALA A 94 4.04 -0.80 -4.66
C ALA A 94 5.47 -0.35 -4.34
N GLY A 95 5.71 0.18 -3.14
CA GLY A 95 7.04 0.54 -2.67
C GLY A 95 8.00 -0.65 -2.57
N ILE A 96 7.52 -1.79 -2.07
CA ILE A 96 8.29 -3.03 -2.00
C ILE A 96 8.68 -3.51 -3.40
N ALA A 97 7.74 -3.45 -4.35
CA ALA A 97 8.01 -3.80 -5.74
C ALA A 97 9.05 -2.87 -6.37
N ALA A 98 8.95 -1.56 -6.12
CA ALA A 98 9.94 -0.57 -6.59
C ALA A 98 11.33 -0.85 -6.02
N ALA A 99 11.44 -1.16 -4.73
CA ALA A 99 12.71 -1.51 -4.09
C ALA A 99 13.30 -2.80 -4.69
N LYS A 100 12.48 -3.83 -4.93
CA LYS A 100 12.89 -5.07 -5.61
C LYS A 100 13.34 -4.83 -7.04
N ALA A 101 12.73 -3.90 -7.74
CA ALA A 101 13.07 -3.53 -9.11
C ALA A 101 14.30 -2.58 -9.21
N GLY A 102 14.98 -2.31 -8.08
CA GLY A 102 16.25 -1.59 -8.07
C GLY A 102 16.12 -0.08 -7.89
N ALA A 103 15.04 0.42 -7.30
CA ALA A 103 14.98 1.81 -6.87
C ALA A 103 16.16 2.15 -5.95
N LEU A 104 16.73 3.34 -6.09
CA LEU A 104 17.82 3.83 -5.25
C LEU A 104 17.36 4.05 -3.81
N GLU A 105 16.19 4.60 -3.67
CA GLU A 105 15.53 4.90 -2.41
C GLU A 105 14.00 4.82 -2.60
N VAL A 106 13.32 4.29 -1.61
CA VAL A 106 11.85 4.29 -1.59
C VAL A 106 11.37 4.83 -0.25
N VAL A 107 10.48 5.81 -0.31
CA VAL A 107 9.76 6.34 0.86
C VAL A 107 8.31 5.88 0.77
N ALA A 108 7.88 5.06 1.73
CA ALA A 108 6.48 4.70 1.92
C ALA A 108 5.82 5.77 2.78
N CYS A 109 4.83 6.45 2.21
CA CYS A 109 4.11 7.54 2.86
C CYS A 109 2.65 7.17 3.07
N ASP A 110 2.19 7.26 4.31
CA ASP A 110 0.79 7.02 4.66
C ASP A 110 0.42 7.79 5.94
N LEU A 111 -0.80 8.28 6.03
CA LEU A 111 -1.31 8.97 7.23
C LEU A 111 -1.65 7.99 8.35
N ASP A 112 -1.98 6.75 8.01
CA ASP A 112 -2.29 5.70 8.98
C ASP A 112 -0.98 5.07 9.51
N PRO A 113 -0.70 5.18 10.82
CA PRO A 113 0.48 4.56 11.41
C PRO A 113 0.47 3.02 11.30
N LEU A 114 -0.70 2.38 11.26
CA LEU A 114 -0.82 0.93 11.04
C LEU A 114 -0.45 0.55 9.60
N ALA A 115 -0.75 1.40 8.62
CA ALA A 115 -0.31 1.21 7.24
C ALA A 115 1.23 1.28 7.14
N LEU A 116 1.87 2.23 7.82
CA LEU A 116 3.34 2.30 7.88
C LEU A 116 3.94 1.08 8.60
N ALA A 117 3.31 0.60 9.67
CA ALA A 117 3.74 -0.62 10.36
C ALA A 117 3.57 -1.86 9.47
N ALA A 118 2.47 -1.98 8.74
CA ALA A 118 2.21 -3.06 7.78
C ALA A 118 3.23 -3.03 6.64
N SER A 119 3.46 -1.87 6.03
CA SER A 119 4.46 -1.69 4.99
C SER A 119 5.86 -2.10 5.47
N ARG A 120 6.23 -1.73 6.72
CA ARG A 120 7.51 -2.14 7.32
C ARG A 120 7.63 -3.64 7.52
N ALA A 121 6.59 -4.27 8.05
CA ALA A 121 6.56 -5.71 8.25
C ALA A 121 6.65 -6.46 6.91
N ASN A 122 5.94 -5.99 5.89
CA ASN A 122 5.94 -6.55 4.55
C ASN A 122 7.27 -6.33 3.83
N ALA A 123 7.91 -5.18 3.99
CA ALA A 123 9.26 -4.93 3.47
C ALA A 123 10.26 -5.93 4.04
N GLY A 124 10.24 -6.14 5.37
CA GLY A 124 11.07 -7.14 6.03
C GLY A 124 10.82 -8.56 5.54
N LEU A 125 9.55 -8.94 5.33
CA LEU A 125 9.17 -10.25 4.78
C LEU A 125 9.75 -10.48 3.37
N ASN A 126 9.90 -9.42 2.58
CA ASN A 126 10.45 -9.47 1.22
C ASN A 126 11.96 -9.15 1.16
N GLY A 127 12.62 -8.91 2.29
CA GLY A 127 14.05 -8.65 2.34
C GLY A 127 14.46 -7.33 1.69
N VAL A 128 13.62 -6.28 1.78
CA VAL A 128 13.93 -4.92 1.34
C VAL A 128 13.81 -3.93 2.48
N THR A 129 14.44 -2.78 2.33
CA THR A 129 14.36 -1.67 3.29
C THR A 129 13.70 -0.49 2.60
N LEU A 130 12.75 0.14 3.28
CA LEU A 130 12.08 1.37 2.86
C LEU A 130 12.30 2.43 3.94
N ASN A 131 12.23 3.70 3.54
CA ASN A 131 12.00 4.82 4.44
C ASN A 131 10.51 5.03 4.64
N TYR A 132 10.11 5.71 5.72
CA TYR A 132 8.71 5.87 6.09
C TYR A 132 8.43 7.31 6.47
N SER A 133 7.31 7.85 5.99
CA SER A 133 6.83 9.19 6.30
C SER A 133 5.34 9.16 6.60
N SER A 134 4.91 9.93 7.60
CA SER A 134 3.49 10.15 7.90
C SER A 134 2.96 11.47 7.34
N ASP A 135 3.82 12.27 6.72
CA ASP A 135 3.45 13.59 6.18
C ASP A 135 4.12 13.83 4.82
N PHE A 136 3.33 13.72 3.77
CA PHE A 136 3.77 14.04 2.41
C PHE A 136 4.28 15.47 2.27
N PHE A 137 3.71 16.41 3.02
CA PHE A 137 4.04 17.84 2.89
C PHE A 137 5.34 18.23 3.61
N ALA A 138 5.74 17.42 4.61
CA ALA A 138 7.02 17.59 5.29
C ALA A 138 8.21 17.12 4.46
N GLU A 139 7.97 16.32 3.41
CA GLU A 139 9.00 15.85 2.51
C GLU A 139 9.42 17.01 1.57
N ASP A 140 10.53 17.66 1.87
CA ASP A 140 11.11 18.73 1.03
C ASP A 140 11.83 18.17 -0.20
N ASP A 141 12.02 16.88 -0.28
CA ASP A 141 12.78 16.21 -1.30
C ASP A 141 11.98 16.03 -2.60
N ARG A 142 12.67 16.23 -3.73
CA ARG A 142 12.15 15.87 -5.04
C ARG A 142 12.31 14.39 -5.28
N PHE A 143 11.21 13.74 -5.62
CA PHE A 143 11.19 12.35 -6.07
C PHE A 143 11.30 12.30 -7.60
N ASP A 144 11.97 11.26 -8.09
CA ASP A 144 12.04 10.99 -9.54
C ASP A 144 10.77 10.32 -10.03
N LEU A 145 10.02 9.69 -9.11
CA LEU A 145 8.75 9.03 -9.40
C LEU A 145 7.87 8.98 -8.15
N ILE A 146 6.58 9.27 -8.33
CA ILE A 146 5.55 9.09 -7.32
C ILE A 146 4.61 7.97 -7.79
N LEU A 147 4.50 6.91 -6.99
CA LEU A 147 3.55 5.84 -7.19
C LEU A 147 2.28 6.17 -6.41
N VAL A 148 1.14 6.09 -7.08
CA VAL A 148 -0.18 6.36 -6.47
C VAL A 148 -1.10 5.20 -6.85
N ALA A 149 -1.36 4.33 -5.89
CA ALA A 149 -2.25 3.18 -6.06
C ALA A 149 -3.42 3.28 -5.09
N ASP A 150 -4.65 3.12 -5.60
CA ASP A 150 -5.89 3.09 -4.80
C ASP A 150 -6.15 4.30 -3.87
N VAL A 151 -5.62 5.49 -4.20
CA VAL A 151 -5.82 6.73 -3.42
C VAL A 151 -6.84 7.65 -4.07
N LEU A 152 -6.92 7.65 -5.41
CA LEU A 152 -7.72 8.61 -6.18
C LEU A 152 -9.18 8.19 -6.38
N TYR A 153 -9.63 7.10 -5.77
CA TYR A 153 -11.04 6.71 -5.75
C TYR A 153 -11.88 7.70 -4.93
N ASP A 154 -11.31 8.34 -3.93
CA ASP A 154 -11.94 9.43 -3.19
C ASP A 154 -11.69 10.76 -3.91
N ARG A 155 -12.78 11.41 -4.34
CA ARG A 155 -12.72 12.71 -4.99
C ARG A 155 -12.11 13.80 -4.10
N ALA A 156 -12.15 13.65 -2.79
CA ALA A 156 -11.51 14.56 -1.85
C ALA A 156 -9.97 14.57 -2.03
N ASN A 157 -9.40 13.50 -2.59
CA ASN A 157 -7.97 13.36 -2.82
C ASN A 157 -7.51 13.96 -4.19
N LEU A 158 -8.45 14.32 -5.08
CA LEU A 158 -8.09 14.89 -6.39
C LEU A 158 -7.23 16.17 -6.32
N PRO A 159 -7.43 17.09 -5.35
CA PRO A 159 -6.56 18.27 -5.21
C PRO A 159 -5.09 17.94 -4.91
N LEU A 160 -4.80 16.73 -4.43
CA LEU A 160 -3.43 16.27 -4.20
C LEU A 160 -2.65 16.11 -5.51
N LEU A 161 -3.32 15.85 -6.64
CA LEU A 161 -2.68 15.72 -7.94
C LEU A 161 -1.89 16.97 -8.33
N ASP A 162 -2.44 18.17 -8.10
CA ASP A 162 -1.76 19.44 -8.39
C ASP A 162 -0.49 19.60 -7.56
N GLN A 163 -0.49 19.04 -6.36
CA GLN A 163 0.65 19.08 -5.45
C GLN A 163 1.73 18.07 -5.81
N PHE A 164 1.35 16.90 -6.34
CA PHE A 164 2.32 15.95 -6.90
C PHE A 164 3.06 16.58 -8.07
N LEU A 165 2.35 17.26 -8.98
CA LEU A 165 2.92 17.93 -10.17
C LEU A 165 3.99 18.96 -9.83
N SER A 166 3.87 19.62 -8.68
CA SER A 166 4.84 20.64 -8.25
C SER A 166 6.13 20.06 -7.66
N ARG A 167 6.14 18.80 -7.25
CA ARG A 167 7.23 18.17 -6.48
C ARG A 167 8.13 17.22 -7.28
N GLY A 168 7.80 16.94 -8.53
CA GLY A 168 8.65 16.09 -9.38
C GLY A 168 8.23 16.08 -10.83
N PRO A 169 9.11 15.61 -11.75
CA PRO A 169 8.65 15.19 -13.06
C PRO A 169 7.72 14.01 -12.84
N VAL A 170 6.45 14.23 -13.05
CA VAL A 170 5.43 13.23 -12.78
C VAL A 170 5.37 12.27 -13.95
N SER A 171 5.89 11.08 -13.78
CA SER A 171 5.49 9.94 -14.58
C SER A 171 4.29 9.30 -13.89
N TYR A 172 3.10 9.64 -14.33
CA TYR A 172 1.91 8.96 -13.87
C TYR A 172 1.88 7.54 -14.42
N THR A 173 1.88 6.55 -13.54
CA THR A 173 1.30 5.27 -13.86
C THR A 173 -0.11 5.28 -13.31
N HIS A 174 -1.02 5.90 -14.04
CA HIS A 174 -2.42 5.87 -13.73
C HIS A 174 -3.00 4.59 -14.33
N LEU A 175 -3.10 3.54 -13.54
CA LEU A 175 -3.89 2.37 -13.89
C LEU A 175 -5.35 2.68 -13.54
N THR A 176 -6.06 3.37 -14.42
CA THR A 176 -7.51 3.36 -14.41
C THR A 176 -7.95 2.00 -14.92
N LEU A 177 -8.36 1.13 -14.01
CA LEU A 177 -9.20 0.00 -14.39
C LEU A 177 -10.52 0.58 -14.93
N PRO A 178 -11.02 0.13 -16.08
CA PRO A 178 -12.31 0.59 -16.56
C PRO A 178 -13.35 0.24 -15.50
N THR A 179 -14.04 1.26 -15.01
CA THR A 179 -15.20 1.09 -14.15
C THR A 179 -16.25 0.40 -15.02
N ILE A 180 -16.46 -0.89 -14.77
CA ILE A 180 -17.61 -1.59 -15.36
C ILE A 180 -18.81 -1.10 -14.58
N CYS A 181 -19.41 -0.01 -15.07
CA CYS A 181 -20.76 0.39 -14.68
C CYS A 181 -21.71 -0.53 -15.43
N SER A 182 -22.30 -1.46 -14.75
CA SER A 182 -23.54 -2.13 -15.20
C SER A 182 -24.74 -1.44 -14.58
#